data_43b6a44b49a41d337d1fe3e919ae9976
#
_entry.id   43b6a44b49a41d337d1fe3e919ae9976
#
_cell.length_a   1.000
_cell.length_b   1.000
_cell.length_c   1.000
_cell.angle_alpha   90.00
_cell.angle_beta   90.00
_cell.angle_gamma   90.00
#
_symmetry.space_group_name_H-M   'P 1'
#
loop_
_entity.id
_entity.type
_entity.pdbx_description
1 polymer ?
#
loop_
_entity_poly.entity_id
_entity_poly.type
_entity_poly.pdbx_seq_one_letter_code
_entity_poly.pdbx_strand_id
1 'polypeptide(L)'
;DVQLFLEEKADDNIFNMVDAIVVGNRKLAFKLIEDQRRLGQEDGYLFSMIVRQFRILISMRDLFNREENISSDSMAKALELHPFVVKKSLPLIKRFSLDKLKDIYKQLLDLDIKTKTGLADQSWLIDLFVGKLG
;
A
#
# COMPACT_ATOMS: atom_id res chain seq x y z
N ASP A 1 -24.63 -6.85 1.11
CA ASP A 1 -24.27 -7.20 -0.25
C ASP A 1 -22.96 -8.00 -0.26
N VAL A 2 -22.99 -9.16 -0.90
CA VAL A 2 -21.83 -10.07 -0.96
C VAL A 2 -20.64 -9.43 -1.65
N GLN A 3 -20.87 -8.68 -2.71
CA GLN A 3 -19.80 -8.02 -3.47
C GLN A 3 -19.10 -6.96 -2.61
N LEU A 4 -19.87 -6.17 -1.88
CA LEU A 4 -19.31 -5.16 -0.98
C LEU A 4 -18.46 -5.81 0.12
N PHE A 5 -18.92 -6.92 0.67
CA PHE A 5 -18.17 -7.67 1.67
C PHE A 5 -16.84 -8.17 1.12
N LEU A 6 -16.83 -8.70 -0.11
CA LEU A 6 -15.60 -9.18 -0.75
C LEU A 6 -14.61 -8.05 -1.03
N GLU A 7 -15.11 -6.88 -1.44
CA GLU A 7 -14.28 -5.71 -1.68
C GLU A 7 -13.65 -5.21 -0.39
N GLU A 8 -14.40 -5.15 0.70
CA GLU A 8 -13.89 -4.75 2.01
C GLU A 8 -12.81 -5.70 2.50
N LYS A 9 -12.99 -6.99 2.31
CA LYS A 9 -12.03 -8.01 2.74
C LYS A 9 -10.74 -7.94 1.90
N ALA A 10 -10.85 -7.72 0.60
CA ALA A 10 -9.69 -7.53 -0.27
C ALA A 10 -8.90 -6.29 0.13
N ASP A 11 -9.59 -5.19 0.43
CA ASP A 11 -8.97 -3.95 0.88
C ASP A 11 -8.25 -4.15 2.21
N ASP A 12 -8.84 -4.90 3.15
CA ASP A 12 -8.19 -5.22 4.43
C ASP A 12 -6.88 -5.97 4.22
N ASN A 13 -6.84 -6.91 3.28
CA ASN A 13 -5.63 -7.67 2.96
C ASN A 13 -4.54 -6.73 2.41
N ILE A 14 -4.89 -5.80 1.53
CA ILE A 14 -3.94 -4.82 1.00
C ILE A 14 -3.43 -3.90 2.10
N PHE A 15 -4.31 -3.41 2.99
CA PHE A 15 -3.89 -2.57 4.12
C PHE A 15 -2.90 -3.32 5.02
N ASN A 16 -3.15 -4.59 5.30
CA ASN A 16 -2.27 -5.40 6.13
C ASN A 16 -0.90 -5.60 5.48
N MET A 17 -0.87 -5.83 4.16
CA MET A 17 0.39 -5.94 3.42
C MET A 17 1.18 -4.64 3.46
N VAL A 18 0.51 -3.51 3.21
CA VAL A 18 1.15 -2.19 3.22
C VAL A 18 1.66 -1.86 4.62
N ASP A 19 0.88 -2.16 5.66
CA ASP A 19 1.32 -1.97 7.04
C ASP A 19 2.62 -2.75 7.32
N ALA A 20 2.65 -4.03 6.96
CA ALA A 20 3.84 -4.87 7.13
C ALA A 20 5.05 -4.31 6.38
N ILE A 21 4.84 -3.80 5.17
CA ILE A 21 5.91 -3.21 4.35
C ILE A 21 6.45 -1.94 5.03
N VAL A 22 5.58 -1.06 5.47
CA VAL A 22 6.00 0.23 6.06
C VAL A 22 6.76 0.02 7.36
N VAL A 23 6.30 -0.92 8.21
CA VAL A 23 7.01 -1.20 9.47
C VAL A 23 8.26 -2.07 9.27
N GLY A 24 8.49 -2.59 8.08
CA GLY A 24 9.66 -3.42 7.79
C GLY A 24 9.55 -4.85 8.29
N ASN A 25 8.36 -5.35 8.49
CA ASN A 25 8.14 -6.73 8.93
C ASN A 25 8.15 -7.67 7.73
N ARG A 26 9.35 -8.10 7.34
CA ARG A 26 9.56 -8.95 6.16
C ARG A 26 8.77 -10.26 6.23
N LYS A 27 8.84 -10.92 7.36
CA LYS A 27 8.18 -12.22 7.54
C LYS A 27 6.68 -12.13 7.32
N LEU A 28 6.05 -11.13 7.92
CA LEU A 28 4.61 -10.92 7.77
C LEU A 28 4.27 -10.50 6.34
N ALA A 29 5.06 -9.62 5.73
CA ALA A 29 4.83 -9.19 4.35
C ALA A 29 4.89 -10.37 3.38
N PHE A 30 5.90 -11.24 3.49
CA PHE A 30 5.98 -12.47 2.68
C PHE A 30 4.77 -13.36 2.88
N LYS A 31 4.38 -13.57 4.14
CA LYS A 31 3.23 -14.43 4.46
C LYS A 31 1.96 -13.91 3.80
N LEU A 32 1.70 -12.62 3.94
CA LEU A 32 0.48 -12.01 3.40
C LEU A 32 0.45 -12.05 1.86
N ILE A 33 1.59 -11.82 1.23
CA ILE A 33 1.70 -11.92 -0.23
C ILE A 33 1.48 -13.35 -0.70
N GLU A 34 2.11 -14.33 -0.03
CA GLU A 34 1.94 -15.75 -0.37
C GLU A 34 0.48 -16.19 -0.20
N ASP A 35 -0.19 -15.73 0.86
CA ASP A 35 -1.60 -16.05 1.08
C ASP A 35 -2.46 -15.56 -0.10
N GLN A 36 -2.19 -14.37 -0.62
CA GLN A 36 -2.91 -13.84 -1.77
C GLN A 36 -2.61 -14.61 -3.06
N ARG A 37 -1.37 -15.01 -3.26
CA ARG A 37 -0.99 -15.86 -4.40
C ARG A 37 -1.73 -17.20 -4.37
N ARG A 38 -1.85 -17.80 -3.21
CA ARG A 38 -2.59 -19.06 -3.02
C ARG A 38 -4.08 -18.90 -3.33
N LEU A 39 -4.62 -17.72 -3.08
CA LEU A 39 -6.02 -17.41 -3.40
C LEU A 39 -6.22 -17.08 -4.88
N GLY A 40 -5.17 -17.15 -5.68
CA GLY A 40 -5.24 -16.92 -7.12
C GLY A 40 -5.00 -15.50 -7.56
N GLN A 41 -4.57 -14.61 -6.66
CA GLN A 41 -4.27 -13.23 -7.03
C GLN A 41 -2.93 -13.17 -7.77
N GLU A 42 -2.93 -12.48 -8.91
CA GLU A 42 -1.72 -12.31 -9.72
C GLU A 42 -0.81 -11.24 -9.11
N ASP A 43 0.50 -11.43 -9.29
CA ASP A 43 1.49 -10.49 -8.78
C ASP A 43 1.32 -9.09 -9.34
N GLY A 44 0.92 -8.95 -10.60
CA GLY A 44 0.64 -7.66 -11.23
C GLY A 44 -0.48 -6.91 -10.51
N TYR A 45 -1.54 -7.63 -10.14
CA TYR A 45 -2.64 -7.05 -9.39
C TYR A 45 -2.19 -6.62 -7.99
N LEU A 46 -1.49 -7.48 -7.27
CA LEU A 46 -1.00 -7.19 -5.92
C LEU A 46 -0.08 -5.97 -5.94
N PHE A 47 0.84 -5.92 -6.89
CA PHE A 47 1.77 -4.81 -7.04
C PHE A 47 1.03 -3.49 -7.29
N SER A 48 0.08 -3.50 -8.24
CA SER A 48 -0.71 -2.31 -8.56
C SER A 48 -1.49 -1.78 -7.35
N MET A 49 -2.07 -2.68 -6.56
CA MET A 49 -2.83 -2.30 -5.38
C MET A 49 -1.94 -1.74 -4.28
N ILE A 50 -0.75 -2.30 -4.10
CA ILE A 50 0.23 -1.79 -3.14
C ILE A 50 0.68 -0.38 -3.55
N VAL A 51 1.03 -0.18 -4.82
CA VAL A 51 1.44 1.13 -5.35
C VAL A 51 0.32 2.15 -5.14
N ARG A 52 -0.91 1.77 -5.47
CA ARG A 52 -2.07 2.65 -5.28
C ARG A 52 -2.21 3.08 -3.83
N GLN A 53 -2.08 2.14 -2.89
CA GLN A 53 -2.21 2.45 -1.46
C GLN A 53 -1.11 3.40 -0.99
N PHE A 54 0.12 3.26 -1.49
CA PHE A 54 1.19 4.21 -1.14
C PHE A 54 0.91 5.60 -1.69
N ARG A 55 0.33 5.73 -2.89
CA ARG A 55 -0.09 7.05 -3.40
C ARG A 55 -1.11 7.70 -2.49
N ILE A 56 -2.08 6.89 -2.02
CA ILE A 56 -3.12 7.36 -1.10
C ILE A 56 -2.48 7.83 0.21
N LEU A 57 -1.58 7.04 0.78
CA LEU A 57 -0.89 7.39 2.02
C LEU A 57 -0.09 8.68 1.89
N ILE A 58 0.61 8.86 0.78
CA ILE A 58 1.40 10.07 0.51
C ILE A 58 0.49 11.29 0.41
N SER A 59 -0.61 11.18 -0.33
CA SER A 59 -1.59 12.26 -0.47
C SER A 59 -2.19 12.64 0.87
N MET A 60 -2.56 11.64 1.68
CA MET A 60 -3.12 11.86 3.01
C MET A 60 -2.11 12.52 3.95
N ARG A 61 -0.87 12.03 3.96
CA ARG A 61 0.18 12.59 4.82
C ARG A 61 0.53 14.03 4.44
N ASP A 62 0.59 14.31 3.15
CA ASP A 62 0.83 15.66 2.65
C ASP A 62 -0.27 16.62 3.13
N LEU A 63 -1.54 16.21 2.98
CA LEU A 63 -2.67 17.01 3.43
C LEU A 63 -2.67 17.17 4.95
N PHE A 64 -2.39 16.09 5.68
CA PHE A 64 -2.29 16.12 7.15
C PHE A 64 -1.23 17.11 7.63
N ASN A 65 -0.09 17.19 6.93
CA ASN A 65 0.98 18.13 7.26
C ASN A 65 0.59 19.57 6.99
N ARG A 66 -0.20 19.81 5.94
CA ARG A 66 -0.63 21.17 5.55
C ARG A 66 -1.80 21.70 6.38
N GLU A 67 -2.71 20.81 6.79
CA GLU A 67 -3.92 21.20 7.52
C GLU A 67 -4.00 20.45 8.84
N GLU A 68 -3.54 21.11 9.90
CA GLU A 68 -3.59 20.52 11.24
C GLU A 68 -5.05 20.27 11.66
N ASN A 69 -5.26 19.14 12.35
CA ASN A 69 -6.57 18.77 12.89
C ASN A 69 -7.67 18.55 11.84
N ILE A 70 -7.30 18.28 10.59
CA ILE A 70 -8.30 17.93 9.58
C ILE A 70 -9.01 16.63 9.97
N SER A 71 -10.34 16.61 9.86
CA SER A 71 -11.12 15.40 10.16
C SER A 71 -10.97 14.37 9.05
N SER A 72 -11.24 13.10 9.39
CA SER A 72 -11.21 12.03 8.39
C SER A 72 -12.22 12.27 7.28
N ASP A 73 -13.40 12.80 7.62
CA ASP A 73 -14.43 13.10 6.62
C ASP A 73 -14.02 14.21 5.68
N SER A 74 -13.40 15.27 6.20
CA SER A 74 -12.88 16.37 5.37
C SER A 74 -11.76 15.91 4.46
N MET A 75 -10.87 15.06 4.97
CA MET A 75 -9.78 14.48 4.20
C MET A 75 -10.32 13.61 3.05
N ALA A 76 -11.32 12.78 3.34
CA ALA A 76 -11.96 11.94 2.33
C ALA A 76 -12.57 12.77 1.20
N LYS A 77 -13.23 13.87 1.54
CA LYS A 77 -13.81 14.78 0.54
C LYS A 77 -12.73 15.49 -0.27
N ALA A 78 -11.71 16.02 0.39
CA ALA A 78 -10.64 16.76 -0.27
C ALA A 78 -9.87 15.90 -1.27
N LEU A 79 -9.64 14.64 -0.94
CA LEU A 79 -8.86 13.71 -1.76
C LEU A 79 -9.73 12.80 -2.63
N GLU A 80 -11.05 12.97 -2.56
CA GLU A 80 -12.02 12.15 -3.32
C GLU A 80 -11.83 10.66 -3.04
N LEU A 81 -11.64 10.31 -1.76
CA LEU A 81 -11.47 8.95 -1.30
C LEU A 81 -12.70 8.48 -0.52
N HIS A 82 -12.92 7.17 -0.54
CA HIS A 82 -13.96 6.58 0.30
C HIS A 82 -13.59 6.75 1.78
N PRO A 83 -14.54 7.15 2.66
CA PRO A 83 -14.25 7.34 4.09
C PRO A 83 -13.62 6.12 4.77
N PHE A 84 -13.98 4.93 4.35
CA PHE A 84 -13.40 3.68 4.87
C PHE A 84 -11.89 3.61 4.61
N VAL A 85 -11.46 3.98 3.40
CA VAL A 85 -10.04 4.00 3.02
C VAL A 85 -9.27 4.97 3.91
N VAL A 86 -9.82 6.16 4.14
CA VAL A 86 -9.19 7.18 4.99
C VAL A 86 -9.05 6.67 6.42
N LYS A 87 -10.13 6.10 6.98
CA LYS A 87 -10.11 5.60 8.36
C LYS A 87 -9.06 4.49 8.56
N LYS A 88 -8.96 3.59 7.60
CA LYS A 88 -7.99 2.49 7.67
C LYS A 88 -6.55 2.99 7.53
N SER A 89 -6.33 4.04 6.75
CA SER A 89 -5.00 4.55 6.44
C SER A 89 -4.47 5.55 7.46
N LEU A 90 -5.35 6.19 8.25
CA LEU A 90 -4.95 7.21 9.22
C LEU A 90 -3.87 6.75 10.20
N PRO A 91 -3.96 5.55 10.82
CA PRO A 91 -2.90 5.12 11.74
C PRO A 91 -1.52 5.09 11.11
N LEU A 92 -1.43 4.72 9.82
CA LEU A 92 -0.15 4.66 9.12
C LEU A 92 0.44 6.05 8.88
N ILE A 93 -0.38 7.01 8.44
CA ILE A 93 0.14 8.35 8.18
C ILE A 93 0.51 9.10 9.46
N LYS A 94 -0.06 8.71 10.59
CA LYS A 94 0.32 9.30 11.88
C LYS A 94 1.63 8.73 12.42
N ARG A 95 1.97 7.49 12.04
CA ARG A 95 3.18 6.80 12.51
C ARG A 95 4.41 7.07 11.66
N PHE A 96 4.23 7.33 10.37
CA PHE A 96 5.34 7.39 9.41
C PHE A 96 5.37 8.73 8.70
N SER A 97 6.58 9.26 8.53
CA SER A 97 6.78 10.55 7.87
C SER A 97 6.51 10.48 6.37
N LEU A 98 6.27 11.64 5.78
CA LEU A 98 6.12 11.76 4.34
C LEU A 98 7.37 11.24 3.61
N ASP A 99 8.55 11.55 4.13
CA ASP A 99 9.82 11.12 3.54
C ASP A 99 9.95 9.59 3.52
N LYS A 100 9.56 8.93 4.60
CA LYS A 100 9.56 7.47 4.67
C LYS A 100 8.64 6.86 3.63
N LEU A 101 7.42 7.38 3.52
CA LEU A 101 6.45 6.89 2.55
C LEU A 101 6.92 7.10 1.11
N LYS A 102 7.49 8.26 0.83
CA LYS A 102 8.03 8.58 -0.50
C LYS A 102 9.22 7.69 -0.86
N ASP A 103 10.08 7.39 0.12
CA ASP A 103 11.23 6.52 -0.12
C ASP A 103 10.81 5.12 -0.55
N ILE A 104 9.84 4.54 0.15
CA ILE A 104 9.29 3.23 -0.22
C ILE A 104 8.62 3.29 -1.59
N TYR A 105 7.88 4.35 -1.86
CA TYR A 105 7.21 4.54 -3.14
C TYR A 105 8.20 4.60 -4.31
N LYS A 106 9.33 5.28 -4.13
CA LYS A 106 10.39 5.32 -5.14
C LYS A 106 10.92 3.94 -5.46
N GLN A 107 11.11 3.11 -4.43
CA GLN A 107 11.57 1.74 -4.62
C GLN A 107 10.54 0.93 -5.44
N LEU A 108 9.26 1.12 -5.16
CA LEU A 108 8.19 0.45 -5.90
C LEU A 108 8.16 0.89 -7.36
N LEU A 109 8.34 2.19 -7.63
CA LEU A 109 8.39 2.69 -9.01
C LEU A 109 9.60 2.14 -9.78
N ASP A 110 10.74 1.98 -9.12
CA ASP A 110 11.92 1.39 -9.72
C ASP A 110 11.65 -0.06 -10.14
N LEU A 111 10.94 -0.82 -9.31
CA LEU A 111 10.52 -2.17 -9.65
C LEU A 111 9.58 -2.20 -10.84
N ASP A 112 8.66 -1.25 -10.92
CA ASP A 112 7.73 -1.16 -12.04
C ASP A 112 8.46 -0.94 -13.35
N ILE A 113 9.45 -0.05 -13.36
CA ILE A 113 10.30 0.20 -14.53
C ILE A 113 11.06 -1.07 -14.94
N LYS A 114 11.66 -1.77 -13.98
CA LYS A 114 12.40 -3.01 -14.25
C LYS A 114 11.51 -4.09 -14.83
N THR A 115 10.28 -4.20 -14.35
CA THR A 115 9.30 -5.15 -14.87
C THR A 115 8.93 -4.81 -16.31
N LYS A 116 8.62 -3.53 -16.59
CA LYS A 116 8.18 -3.07 -17.91
C LYS A 116 9.28 -3.13 -18.95
N THR A 117 10.54 -3.00 -18.54
CA THR A 117 11.68 -3.09 -19.45
C THR A 117 12.18 -4.53 -19.64
N GLY A 118 11.54 -5.50 -19.00
CA GLY A 118 11.88 -6.91 -19.16
C GLY A 118 13.16 -7.34 -18.46
N LEU A 119 13.69 -6.53 -17.52
CA LEU A 119 14.94 -6.85 -16.83
C LEU A 119 14.77 -8.01 -15.84
N ALA A 120 13.56 -8.22 -15.32
CA ALA A 120 13.31 -9.31 -14.39
C ALA A 120 11.82 -9.61 -14.31
N ASP A 121 11.50 -10.81 -13.81
CA ASP A 121 10.14 -11.23 -13.56
C ASP A 121 9.57 -10.48 -12.35
N GLN A 122 8.29 -10.08 -12.42
CA GLN A 122 7.64 -9.30 -11.39
C GLN A 122 7.59 -10.02 -10.05
N SER A 123 7.32 -11.33 -10.05
CA SER A 123 7.29 -12.14 -8.83
C SER A 123 8.63 -12.10 -8.11
N TRP A 124 9.72 -12.28 -8.86
CA TRP A 124 11.07 -12.25 -8.31
C TRP A 124 11.42 -10.88 -7.75
N LEU A 125 11.03 -9.81 -8.46
CA LEU A 125 11.29 -8.45 -8.00
C LEU A 125 10.54 -8.10 -6.73
N ILE A 126 9.27 -8.54 -6.62
CA ILE A 126 8.47 -8.35 -5.41
C ILE A 126 9.15 -9.05 -4.22
N ASP A 127 9.56 -10.30 -4.41
CA ASP A 127 10.22 -11.08 -3.36
C ASP A 127 11.54 -10.41 -2.92
N LEU A 128 12.32 -9.92 -3.88
CA LEU A 128 13.58 -9.22 -3.60
C LEU A 128 13.31 -7.91 -2.82
N PHE A 129 12.29 -7.15 -3.23
CA PHE A 129 11.90 -5.92 -2.53
C PHE A 129 11.53 -6.21 -1.08
N VAL A 130 10.67 -7.21 -0.85
CA VAL A 130 10.24 -7.60 0.51
C VAL A 130 11.44 -8.08 1.32
N GLY A 131 12.34 -8.84 0.70
CA GLY A 131 13.54 -9.34 1.37
C GLY A 131 14.49 -8.26 1.85
N LYS A 132 14.44 -7.07 1.27
CA LYS A 132 15.27 -5.93 1.66
C LYS A 132 14.64 -5.02 2.70
N LEU A 133 13.40 -5.29 3.12
CA LEU A 133 12.72 -4.50 4.13
C LEU A 133 13.38 -4.64 5.50
N GLY A 134 13.25 -3.61 6.30
CA GLY A 134 13.84 -3.56 7.62
C GLY A 134 15.22 -3.00 7.58
#